data_852a00b79f2e34376902751b6af6d176
#
_entry.id   852a00b79f2e34376902751b6af6d176
#
_cell.length_a   1.000
_cell.length_b   1.000
_cell.length_c   1.000
_cell.angle_alpha   90.00
_cell.angle_beta   90.00
_cell.angle_gamma   90.00
#
_symmetry.space_group_name_H-M   'P 1'
#
loop_
_entity.id
_entity.type
_entity.pdbx_description
1 polymer ?
#
loop_
_entity_poly.entity_id
_entity_poly.type
_entity_poly.pdbx_seq_one_letter_code
_entity_poly.pdbx_strand_id
1 'polypeptide(L)'
;METKLRDLEGYHGEIPHFSWPGGRKLAVQFVLNLEEGGENSIVYGDKHSETFLSEIIGAEPFFGQRHMSMESLYEYGTRAGVWRILKLFRERQIPITIFAVAQALEENPRIVDQILKDNHEICSNGLRWINYKDVPRATEKEHMQKAIEIQKRICGERPMGWYTGRTSENTRDLVCEEGGFLYDSDDYSDDLPFWSKMTKKPHLIIPYTLDTNDMRFLTPQGFHNSEHFFNYLKDSFDCLYEERHEGSKIMNIGLHCRIIGKPGRFLALKKFVDYIQSFSDLWFTTRIGIARHWRKVLPHEK
;
A
#
# COMPACT_ATOMS: atom_id res chain seq x y z
N MET A 1 16.12 8.40 30.43
CA MET A 1 16.01 8.91 29.05
C MET A 1 14.56 9.29 28.84
N GLU A 2 14.27 10.54 28.55
CA GLU A 2 12.94 10.92 28.10
C GLU A 2 12.65 10.15 26.81
N THR A 3 11.51 9.48 26.78
CA THR A 3 11.07 8.74 25.60
C THR A 3 10.73 9.77 24.53
N LYS A 4 11.57 9.91 23.49
CA LYS A 4 11.24 10.75 22.33
C LYS A 4 9.91 10.25 21.76
N LEU A 5 8.91 11.12 21.64
CA LEU A 5 7.60 10.79 21.10
C LEU A 5 7.59 10.69 19.56
N ARG A 6 8.64 11.17 18.90
CA ARG A 6 8.81 11.16 17.43
C ARG A 6 10.30 10.98 17.08
N ASP A 7 10.59 10.23 16.03
CA ASP A 7 11.91 10.21 15.40
C ASP A 7 11.93 11.24 14.26
N LEU A 8 12.69 12.32 14.42
CA LEU A 8 12.89 13.37 13.43
C LEU A 8 14.31 13.34 12.86
N GLU A 9 15.10 12.34 13.20
CA GLU A 9 16.51 12.24 12.87
C GLU A 9 16.74 11.38 11.60
N GLY A 10 15.99 10.27 11.47
CA GLY A 10 16.14 9.35 10.34
C GLY A 10 17.58 8.84 10.19
N TYR A 11 18.09 8.90 8.98
CA TYR A 11 19.48 8.54 8.63
C TYR A 11 20.46 9.71 8.68
N HIS A 12 20.07 10.90 9.13
CA HIS A 12 20.92 12.13 9.17
C HIS A 12 21.56 12.51 7.83
N GLY A 13 20.94 12.13 6.70
CA GLY A 13 21.52 12.31 5.37
C GLY A 13 22.59 11.28 4.99
N GLU A 14 22.90 10.34 5.88
CA GLU A 14 23.86 9.26 5.65
C GLU A 14 23.14 8.00 5.20
N ILE A 15 23.05 7.77 3.89
CA ILE A 15 22.37 6.59 3.33
C ILE A 15 23.12 5.31 3.72
N PRO A 16 22.48 4.28 4.27
CA PRO A 16 23.13 3.02 4.58
C PRO A 16 23.80 2.38 3.36
N HIS A 17 25.03 1.88 3.53
CA HIS A 17 25.77 1.22 2.47
C HIS A 17 25.29 -0.20 2.23
N PHE A 18 24.50 -0.41 1.19
CA PHE A 18 24.05 -1.73 0.75
C PHE A 18 23.73 -1.72 -0.76
N SER A 19 23.41 -2.89 -1.29
CA SER A 19 22.88 -3.02 -2.65
C SER A 19 21.69 -3.98 -2.66
N TRP A 20 20.74 -3.73 -3.52
CA TRP A 20 19.66 -4.66 -3.80
C TRP A 20 20.17 -5.94 -4.50
N PRO A 21 19.38 -7.01 -4.58
CA PRO A 21 19.77 -8.26 -5.23
C PRO A 21 20.36 -8.02 -6.62
N GLY A 22 21.48 -8.70 -6.90
CA GLY A 22 22.22 -8.55 -8.17
C GLY A 22 23.02 -7.25 -8.28
N GLY A 23 23.34 -6.59 -7.16
CA GLY A 23 24.13 -5.35 -7.15
C GLY A 23 23.36 -4.10 -7.60
N ARG A 24 22.04 -4.21 -7.77
CA ARG A 24 21.19 -3.09 -8.20
C ARG A 24 21.12 -2.01 -7.13
N LYS A 25 20.91 -0.77 -7.57
CA LYS A 25 20.87 0.41 -6.70
C LYS A 25 19.47 1.04 -6.58
N LEU A 26 18.54 0.72 -7.48
CA LEU A 26 17.18 1.21 -7.40
C LEU A 26 16.20 0.02 -7.41
N ALA A 27 15.40 -0.09 -6.33
CA ALA A 27 14.25 -0.95 -6.27
C ALA A 27 12.99 -0.18 -6.69
N VAL A 28 12.14 -0.77 -7.52
CA VAL A 28 10.85 -0.20 -7.90
C VAL A 28 9.74 -1.12 -7.42
N GLN A 29 8.80 -0.55 -6.72
CA GLN A 29 7.77 -1.28 -6.02
C GLN A 29 6.39 -0.65 -6.26
N PHE A 30 5.45 -1.46 -6.72
CA PHE A 30 4.05 -1.08 -6.91
C PHE A 30 3.18 -1.68 -5.82
N VAL A 31 2.31 -0.86 -5.26
CA VAL A 31 1.24 -1.29 -4.35
C VAL A 31 -0.10 -1.08 -5.04
N LEU A 32 -0.94 -2.10 -5.06
CA LEU A 32 -2.33 -2.01 -5.48
C LEU A 32 -3.23 -2.18 -4.25
N ASN A 33 -4.00 -1.15 -3.93
CA ASN A 33 -4.99 -1.20 -2.87
C ASN A 33 -6.27 -1.87 -3.38
N LEU A 34 -6.67 -2.97 -2.71
CA LEU A 34 -7.92 -3.68 -2.91
C LEU A 34 -8.79 -3.44 -1.68
N GLU A 35 -9.66 -2.45 -1.77
CA GLU A 35 -10.45 -1.91 -0.66
C GLU A 35 -11.96 -2.11 -0.86
N GLU A 36 -12.36 -2.37 -2.07
CA GLU A 36 -13.74 -2.42 -2.53
C GLU A 36 -14.54 -3.54 -1.84
N GLY A 37 -15.57 -3.15 -1.09
CA GLY A 37 -16.31 -4.00 -0.17
C GLY A 37 -15.86 -3.87 1.29
N GLY A 38 -14.77 -3.13 1.56
CA GLY A 38 -14.28 -2.83 2.90
C GLY A 38 -14.62 -1.43 3.40
N GLU A 39 -15.09 -0.53 2.52
CA GLU A 39 -15.47 0.85 2.82
C GLU A 39 -16.67 0.95 3.76
N ASN A 40 -16.90 2.14 4.36
CA ASN A 40 -18.08 2.38 5.19
C ASN A 40 -19.37 2.18 4.40
N SER A 41 -20.22 1.29 4.85
CA SER A 41 -21.54 1.03 4.27
C SER A 41 -22.52 0.51 5.30
N ILE A 42 -23.77 0.95 5.19
CA ILE A 42 -24.90 0.43 6.00
C ILE A 42 -25.05 -1.09 5.86
N VAL A 43 -24.72 -1.64 4.70
CA VAL A 43 -24.77 -3.10 4.44
C VAL A 43 -23.87 -3.88 5.42
N TYR A 44 -22.80 -3.26 5.88
CA TYR A 44 -21.84 -3.85 6.82
C TYR A 44 -22.04 -3.39 8.27
N GLY A 45 -23.16 -2.72 8.57
CA GLY A 45 -23.50 -2.26 9.91
C GLY A 45 -22.91 -0.91 10.31
N ASP A 46 -22.32 -0.18 9.38
CA ASP A 46 -21.81 1.16 9.63
C ASP A 46 -22.96 2.17 9.78
N LYS A 47 -22.71 3.29 10.46
CA LYS A 47 -23.71 4.34 10.68
C LYS A 47 -24.03 5.15 9.44
N HIS A 48 -23.09 5.20 8.50
CA HIS A 48 -23.17 6.02 7.28
C HIS A 48 -22.36 5.42 6.13
N SER A 49 -22.59 5.95 4.92
CA SER A 49 -21.84 5.59 3.73
C SER A 49 -20.43 6.19 3.73
N GLU A 50 -19.54 5.64 2.89
CA GLU A 50 -18.22 6.21 2.63
C GLU A 50 -18.33 7.58 1.92
N THR A 51 -17.31 8.43 2.12
CA THR A 51 -17.20 9.75 1.49
C THR A 51 -15.82 9.99 0.88
N PHE A 52 -14.84 9.15 1.23
CA PHE A 52 -13.44 9.40 0.92
C PHE A 52 -13.03 8.76 -0.42
N LEU A 53 -12.11 9.40 -1.13
CA LEU A 53 -11.53 8.96 -2.40
C LEU A 53 -12.57 8.50 -3.45
N SER A 54 -13.42 9.44 -3.84
CA SER A 54 -14.42 9.25 -4.91
C SER A 54 -14.47 10.44 -5.86
N GLU A 55 -15.04 10.25 -7.05
CA GLU A 55 -15.32 11.30 -8.02
C GLU A 55 -16.54 12.17 -7.65
N ILE A 56 -17.25 11.87 -6.56
CA ILE A 56 -18.36 12.69 -6.07
C ILE A 56 -17.78 13.87 -5.30
N ILE A 57 -17.77 15.03 -5.95
CA ILE A 57 -17.23 16.27 -5.36
C ILE A 57 -18.11 16.66 -4.17
N GLY A 58 -17.45 16.87 -3.00
CA GLY A 58 -18.17 17.23 -1.78
C GLY A 58 -19.08 16.12 -1.25
N ALA A 59 -18.69 14.86 -1.46
CA ALA A 59 -19.47 13.72 -0.97
C ALA A 59 -19.78 13.86 0.52
N GLU A 60 -21.07 13.80 0.86
CA GLU A 60 -21.54 13.78 2.23
C GLU A 60 -21.94 12.36 2.67
N PRO A 61 -21.80 12.02 3.95
CA PRO A 61 -22.22 10.74 4.45
C PRO A 61 -23.74 10.61 4.48
N PHE A 62 -24.28 9.52 3.94
CA PHE A 62 -25.70 9.18 4.05
C PHE A 62 -25.89 8.35 5.32
N PHE A 63 -26.50 8.95 6.35
CA PHE A 63 -26.78 8.29 7.61
C PHE A 63 -28.00 7.37 7.53
N GLY A 64 -27.85 6.13 8.00
CA GLY A 64 -28.94 5.17 8.07
C GLY A 64 -29.49 4.69 6.72
N GLN A 65 -28.80 5.00 5.61
CA GLN A 65 -29.21 4.59 4.26
C GLN A 65 -27.99 4.37 3.36
N ARG A 66 -28.19 3.59 2.29
CA ARG A 66 -27.16 3.31 1.29
C ARG A 66 -26.95 4.52 0.38
N HIS A 67 -25.71 4.70 -0.05
CA HIS A 67 -25.33 5.66 -1.09
C HIS A 67 -25.01 4.92 -2.40
N MET A 68 -26.04 4.62 -3.21
CA MET A 68 -25.93 3.77 -4.40
C MET A 68 -24.85 4.22 -5.39
N SER A 69 -24.70 5.54 -5.61
CA SER A 69 -23.66 6.06 -6.50
C SER A 69 -22.26 5.81 -5.94
N MET A 70 -22.05 5.97 -4.63
CA MET A 70 -20.77 5.69 -3.97
C MET A 70 -20.42 4.21 -4.08
N GLU A 71 -21.37 3.32 -3.73
CA GLU A 71 -21.16 1.87 -3.85
C GLU A 71 -20.78 1.46 -5.28
N SER A 72 -21.47 2.00 -6.29
CA SER A 72 -21.18 1.70 -7.70
C SER A 72 -19.80 2.20 -8.15
N LEU A 73 -19.28 3.29 -7.58
CA LEU A 73 -17.91 3.76 -7.83
C LEU A 73 -16.87 2.78 -7.27
N TYR A 74 -17.11 2.26 -6.07
CA TYR A 74 -16.25 1.23 -5.49
C TYR A 74 -16.34 -0.08 -6.28
N GLU A 75 -17.54 -0.56 -6.61
CA GLU A 75 -17.74 -1.76 -7.44
C GLU A 75 -16.97 -1.73 -8.76
N TYR A 76 -16.77 -0.54 -9.35
CA TYR A 76 -15.96 -0.44 -10.57
C TYR A 76 -14.55 -1.00 -10.38
N GLY A 77 -13.97 -0.85 -9.20
CA GLY A 77 -12.64 -1.37 -8.88
C GLY A 77 -12.55 -2.88 -9.08
N THR A 78 -13.49 -3.63 -8.49
CA THR A 78 -13.51 -5.10 -8.57
C THR A 78 -14.08 -5.62 -9.89
N ARG A 79 -15.05 -4.90 -10.50
CA ARG A 79 -15.71 -5.35 -11.74
C ARG A 79 -14.86 -5.12 -12.99
N ALA A 80 -14.06 -4.06 -13.03
CA ALA A 80 -13.30 -3.66 -14.22
C ALA A 80 -11.84 -3.27 -13.94
N GLY A 81 -11.61 -2.43 -12.93
CA GLY A 81 -10.31 -1.81 -12.69
C GLY A 81 -9.20 -2.80 -12.38
N VAL A 82 -9.43 -3.68 -11.40
CA VAL A 82 -8.45 -4.67 -10.94
C VAL A 82 -7.98 -5.57 -12.09
N TRP A 83 -8.89 -6.02 -12.94
CA TRP A 83 -8.56 -6.93 -14.05
C TRP A 83 -7.64 -6.29 -15.09
N ARG A 84 -7.85 -4.99 -15.36
CA ARG A 84 -7.00 -4.21 -16.26
C ARG A 84 -5.61 -4.05 -15.70
N ILE A 85 -5.50 -3.80 -14.40
CA ILE A 85 -4.23 -3.59 -13.70
C ILE A 85 -3.45 -4.90 -13.60
N LEU A 86 -4.06 -5.98 -13.09
CA LEU A 86 -3.42 -7.29 -12.97
C LEU A 86 -2.95 -7.82 -14.34
N LYS A 87 -3.74 -7.60 -15.39
CA LYS A 87 -3.33 -7.96 -16.76
C LYS A 87 -2.03 -7.26 -17.18
N LEU A 88 -1.91 -5.94 -16.93
CA LEU A 88 -0.69 -5.19 -17.24
C LEU A 88 0.53 -5.77 -16.53
N PHE A 89 0.46 -5.94 -15.22
CA PHE A 89 1.61 -6.43 -14.44
C PHE A 89 2.00 -7.86 -14.79
N ARG A 90 1.02 -8.74 -15.08
CA ARG A 90 1.27 -10.09 -15.58
C ARG A 90 1.98 -10.06 -16.94
N GLU A 91 1.48 -9.26 -17.90
CA GLU A 91 2.09 -9.15 -19.24
C GLU A 91 3.51 -8.56 -19.21
N ARG A 92 3.80 -7.72 -18.21
CA ARG A 92 5.11 -7.11 -17.99
C ARG A 92 6.02 -7.91 -17.04
N GLN A 93 5.51 -9.02 -16.47
CA GLN A 93 6.22 -9.87 -15.50
C GLN A 93 6.76 -9.08 -14.28
N ILE A 94 6.00 -8.09 -13.82
CA ILE A 94 6.34 -7.28 -12.65
C ILE A 94 5.54 -7.78 -11.45
N PRO A 95 6.20 -8.26 -10.38
CA PRO A 95 5.51 -8.59 -9.14
C PRO A 95 5.09 -7.30 -8.42
N ILE A 96 3.90 -7.31 -7.82
CA ILE A 96 3.37 -6.20 -7.05
C ILE A 96 2.89 -6.66 -5.67
N THR A 97 2.74 -5.71 -4.74
CA THR A 97 2.11 -5.96 -3.45
C THR A 97 0.66 -5.49 -3.51
N ILE A 98 -0.26 -6.33 -3.06
CA ILE A 98 -1.66 -5.98 -2.89
C ILE A 98 -1.89 -5.63 -1.42
N PHE A 99 -2.21 -4.37 -1.13
CA PHE A 99 -2.75 -3.99 0.17
C PHE A 99 -4.23 -4.35 0.18
N ALA A 100 -4.56 -5.47 0.79
CA ALA A 100 -5.88 -6.05 0.69
C ALA A 100 -6.64 -5.97 2.02
N VAL A 101 -7.80 -5.33 1.99
CA VAL A 101 -8.78 -5.39 3.06
C VAL A 101 -9.34 -6.80 3.14
N ALA A 102 -9.33 -7.40 4.33
CA ALA A 102 -9.72 -8.80 4.49
C ALA A 102 -11.15 -9.08 4.02
N GLN A 103 -12.08 -8.18 4.27
CA GLN A 103 -13.46 -8.28 3.78
C GLN A 103 -13.51 -8.23 2.24
N ALA A 104 -12.71 -7.38 1.60
CA ALA A 104 -12.65 -7.32 0.14
C ALA A 104 -12.13 -8.64 -0.47
N LEU A 105 -11.18 -9.31 0.18
CA LEU A 105 -10.73 -10.64 -0.23
C LEU A 105 -11.86 -11.69 -0.13
N GLU A 106 -12.62 -11.64 0.95
CA GLU A 106 -13.69 -12.60 1.23
C GLU A 106 -14.82 -12.50 0.19
N GLU A 107 -15.15 -11.29 -0.24
CA GLU A 107 -16.19 -11.02 -1.24
C GLU A 107 -15.72 -11.24 -2.69
N ASN A 108 -14.40 -11.31 -2.94
CA ASN A 108 -13.86 -11.37 -4.29
C ASN A 108 -12.90 -12.56 -4.53
N PRO A 109 -13.34 -13.83 -4.34
CA PRO A 109 -12.46 -14.99 -4.41
C PRO A 109 -11.77 -15.15 -5.76
N ARG A 110 -12.40 -14.78 -6.88
CA ARG A 110 -11.79 -14.84 -8.21
C ARG A 110 -10.62 -13.86 -8.38
N ILE A 111 -10.67 -12.71 -7.71
CA ILE A 111 -9.56 -11.76 -7.70
C ILE A 111 -8.40 -12.35 -6.92
N VAL A 112 -8.69 -12.97 -5.77
CA VAL A 112 -7.68 -13.67 -4.96
C VAL A 112 -6.99 -14.76 -5.76
N ASP A 113 -7.75 -15.63 -6.42
CA ASP A 113 -7.20 -16.69 -7.28
C ASP A 113 -6.24 -16.12 -8.34
N GLN A 114 -6.59 -14.98 -8.96
CA GLN A 114 -5.72 -14.36 -9.95
C GLN A 114 -4.46 -13.76 -9.34
N ILE A 115 -4.57 -13.09 -8.18
CA ILE A 115 -3.42 -12.51 -7.44
C ILE A 115 -2.41 -13.62 -7.09
N LEU A 116 -2.90 -14.74 -6.54
CA LEU A 116 -2.07 -15.88 -6.15
C LEU A 116 -1.43 -16.55 -7.37
N LYS A 117 -2.20 -16.73 -8.45
CA LYS A 117 -1.70 -17.29 -9.72
C LYS A 117 -0.58 -16.48 -10.35
N ASP A 118 -0.65 -15.15 -10.23
CA ASP A 118 0.35 -14.22 -10.76
C ASP A 118 1.53 -14.02 -9.79
N ASN A 119 1.56 -14.74 -8.64
CA ASN A 119 2.59 -14.65 -7.59
C ASN A 119 2.78 -13.23 -7.04
N HIS A 120 1.70 -12.46 -6.92
CA HIS A 120 1.72 -11.18 -6.22
C HIS A 120 1.68 -11.39 -4.70
N GLU A 121 2.28 -10.48 -3.95
CA GLU A 121 2.18 -10.48 -2.49
C GLU A 121 0.81 -9.96 -2.05
N ILE A 122 0.22 -10.61 -1.03
CA ILE A 122 -0.94 -10.07 -0.31
C ILE A 122 -0.48 -9.62 1.09
N CYS A 123 -0.44 -8.30 1.29
CA CYS A 123 -0.21 -7.64 2.56
C CYS A 123 -1.56 -7.25 3.16
N SER A 124 -1.75 -7.41 4.46
CA SER A 124 -3.00 -7.04 5.10
C SER A 124 -3.23 -5.53 5.07
N ASN A 125 -4.44 -5.10 4.69
CA ASN A 125 -4.95 -3.74 4.87
C ASN A 125 -6.10 -3.74 5.91
N GLY A 126 -5.91 -4.48 7.00
CA GLY A 126 -6.89 -4.62 8.06
C GLY A 126 -8.15 -5.41 7.66
N LEU A 127 -9.15 -5.41 8.57
CA LEU A 127 -10.43 -6.08 8.37
C LEU A 127 -11.33 -5.28 7.44
N ARG A 128 -11.44 -3.99 7.69
CA ARG A 128 -12.29 -3.00 7.04
C ARG A 128 -11.48 -1.75 6.71
N TRP A 129 -11.87 -1.06 5.66
CA TRP A 129 -11.27 0.22 5.29
C TRP A 129 -11.99 1.39 5.97
N ILE A 130 -11.95 1.42 7.29
CA ILE A 130 -12.57 2.42 8.15
C ILE A 130 -11.52 3.25 8.89
N ASN A 131 -11.91 4.40 9.43
CA ASN A 131 -11.01 5.21 10.24
C ASN A 131 -10.94 4.64 11.66
N TYR A 132 -9.77 4.19 12.08
CA TYR A 132 -9.55 3.61 13.40
C TYR A 132 -9.30 4.64 14.52
N LYS A 133 -9.20 5.93 14.20
CA LYS A 133 -8.88 7.00 15.15
C LYS A 133 -9.68 6.93 16.46
N ASP A 134 -10.97 6.67 16.38
CA ASP A 134 -11.88 6.62 17.52
C ASP A 134 -12.35 5.19 17.86
N VAL A 135 -11.73 4.16 17.26
CA VAL A 135 -12.07 2.76 17.53
C VAL A 135 -11.37 2.32 18.83
N PRO A 136 -12.10 1.71 19.77
CA PRO A 136 -11.48 1.20 21.01
C PRO A 136 -10.38 0.18 20.70
N ARG A 137 -9.27 0.24 21.44
CA ARG A 137 -8.10 -0.66 21.25
C ARG A 137 -8.47 -2.14 21.22
N ALA A 138 -9.42 -2.58 22.05
CA ALA A 138 -9.86 -3.97 22.07
C ALA A 138 -10.55 -4.38 20.76
N THR A 139 -11.38 -3.50 20.20
CA THR A 139 -12.08 -3.70 18.92
C THR A 139 -11.08 -3.69 17.75
N GLU A 140 -10.13 -2.76 17.76
CA GLU A 140 -9.08 -2.73 16.73
C GLU A 140 -8.22 -4.01 16.76
N LYS A 141 -7.88 -4.50 17.95
CA LYS A 141 -7.19 -5.80 18.10
C LYS A 141 -8.01 -6.96 17.57
N GLU A 142 -9.31 -7.00 17.86
CA GLU A 142 -10.22 -8.02 17.32
C GLU A 142 -10.29 -7.96 15.79
N HIS A 143 -10.38 -6.75 15.22
CA HIS A 143 -10.35 -6.56 13.76
C HIS A 143 -9.05 -7.08 13.14
N MET A 144 -7.92 -6.79 13.76
CA MET A 144 -6.60 -7.31 13.32
C MET A 144 -6.59 -8.84 13.30
N GLN A 145 -7.03 -9.48 14.38
CA GLN A 145 -7.07 -10.94 14.49
C GLN A 145 -7.98 -11.56 13.43
N LYS A 146 -9.18 -11.01 13.25
CA LYS A 146 -10.11 -11.44 12.19
C LYS A 146 -9.52 -11.28 10.79
N ALA A 147 -8.81 -10.18 10.52
CA ALA A 147 -8.16 -9.96 9.23
C ALA A 147 -7.11 -11.05 8.94
N ILE A 148 -6.30 -11.40 9.94
CA ILE A 148 -5.30 -12.47 9.83
C ILE A 148 -5.96 -13.83 9.57
N GLU A 149 -7.03 -14.15 10.31
CA GLU A 149 -7.77 -15.41 10.15
C GLU A 149 -8.40 -15.53 8.75
N ILE A 150 -9.08 -14.48 8.29
CA ILE A 150 -9.69 -14.44 6.96
C ILE A 150 -8.62 -14.63 5.89
N GLN A 151 -7.53 -13.86 5.95
CA GLN A 151 -6.47 -13.94 4.95
C GLN A 151 -5.82 -15.33 4.96
N LYS A 152 -5.53 -15.89 6.14
CA LYS A 152 -4.99 -17.25 6.25
C LYS A 152 -5.93 -18.30 5.65
N ARG A 153 -7.23 -18.18 5.87
CA ARG A 153 -8.23 -19.10 5.34
C ARG A 153 -8.36 -19.00 3.82
N ILE A 154 -8.32 -17.78 3.27
CA ILE A 154 -8.57 -17.55 1.84
C ILE A 154 -7.30 -17.72 1.01
N CYS A 155 -6.15 -17.23 1.49
CA CYS A 155 -4.89 -17.24 0.76
C CYS A 155 -3.99 -18.44 1.09
N GLY A 156 -4.37 -19.26 2.08
CA GLY A 156 -3.57 -20.42 2.52
C GLY A 156 -2.44 -20.07 3.50
N GLU A 157 -2.09 -18.79 3.63
CA GLU A 157 -1.05 -18.30 4.56
C GLU A 157 -1.46 -17.00 5.23
N ARG A 158 -0.86 -16.70 6.38
CA ARG A 158 -1.08 -15.44 7.07
C ARG A 158 -0.38 -14.27 6.35
N PRO A 159 -0.87 -13.03 6.50
CA PRO A 159 -0.14 -11.87 6.03
C PRO A 159 1.19 -11.71 6.75
N MET A 160 2.24 -11.41 5.99
CA MET A 160 3.57 -11.13 6.53
C MET A 160 3.87 -9.64 6.62
N GLY A 161 3.04 -8.79 6.02
CA GLY A 161 3.06 -7.34 6.09
C GLY A 161 1.75 -6.77 6.59
N TRP A 162 1.81 -5.58 7.18
CA TRP A 162 0.67 -4.82 7.65
C TRP A 162 0.64 -3.41 7.07
N TYR A 163 -0.54 -2.94 6.77
CA TYR A 163 -0.89 -1.57 6.45
C TYR A 163 -2.34 -1.32 6.85
N THR A 164 -2.70 -0.13 7.24
CA THR A 164 -4.07 0.26 7.56
C THR A 164 -4.47 1.56 6.87
N GLY A 165 -3.52 2.49 6.71
CA GLY A 165 -3.73 3.78 6.06
C GLY A 165 -4.59 4.78 6.86
N ARG A 166 -5.47 4.29 7.73
CA ARG A 166 -6.37 5.08 8.59
C ARG A 166 -6.18 4.68 10.06
N THR A 167 -4.94 4.76 10.53
CA THR A 167 -4.47 4.27 11.84
C THR A 167 -5.06 5.00 13.03
N SER A 168 -5.03 4.33 14.19
CA SER A 168 -5.15 4.92 15.52
C SER A 168 -3.78 5.08 16.18
N GLU A 169 -3.73 5.67 17.36
CA GLU A 169 -2.54 5.69 18.21
C GLU A 169 -2.13 4.27 18.68
N ASN A 170 -3.04 3.30 18.64
CA ASN A 170 -2.80 1.92 19.08
C ASN A 170 -2.27 1.01 17.98
N THR A 171 -2.47 1.35 16.71
CA THR A 171 -2.26 0.44 15.57
C THR A 171 -0.86 -0.16 15.57
N ARG A 172 0.19 0.66 15.65
CA ARG A 172 1.58 0.17 15.62
C ARG A 172 1.94 -0.72 16.80
N ASP A 173 1.46 -0.37 18.00
CA ASP A 173 1.65 -1.20 19.19
C ASP A 173 0.97 -2.56 19.04
N LEU A 174 -0.25 -2.60 18.50
CA LEU A 174 -0.99 -3.84 18.24
C LEU A 174 -0.28 -4.73 17.21
N VAL A 175 0.25 -4.13 16.14
CA VAL A 175 1.05 -4.85 15.13
C VAL A 175 2.30 -5.47 15.75
N CYS A 176 3.01 -4.72 16.61
CA CYS A 176 4.19 -5.19 17.31
C CYS A 176 3.87 -6.27 18.36
N GLU A 177 2.74 -6.16 19.07
CA GLU A 177 2.29 -7.15 20.05
C GLU A 177 1.90 -8.46 19.41
N GLU A 178 1.22 -8.41 18.26
CA GLU A 178 0.85 -9.58 17.47
C GLU A 178 2.11 -10.35 17.03
N GLY A 179 3.13 -9.64 16.55
CA GLY A 179 4.50 -10.13 16.42
C GLY A 179 4.78 -11.06 15.23
N GLY A 180 3.78 -11.40 14.41
CA GLY A 180 3.96 -12.28 13.25
C GLY A 180 4.22 -11.56 11.93
N PHE A 181 4.25 -10.22 11.93
CA PHE A 181 4.54 -9.43 10.76
C PHE A 181 6.05 -9.19 10.58
N LEU A 182 6.55 -9.30 9.35
CA LEU A 182 7.93 -8.98 9.02
C LEU A 182 8.15 -7.47 8.87
N TYR A 183 7.12 -6.75 8.49
CA TYR A 183 7.13 -5.30 8.29
C TYR A 183 5.75 -4.68 8.47
N ASP A 184 5.76 -3.38 8.67
CA ASP A 184 4.59 -2.51 8.67
C ASP A 184 4.85 -1.32 7.73
N SER A 185 3.82 -0.80 7.11
CA SER A 185 3.90 0.26 6.10
C SER A 185 3.09 1.51 6.45
N ASP A 186 2.55 1.61 7.66
CA ASP A 186 1.84 2.80 8.14
C ASP A 186 2.82 3.92 8.54
N ASP A 187 3.64 4.32 7.59
CA ASP A 187 4.64 5.38 7.75
C ASP A 187 4.94 6.05 6.41
N TYR A 188 5.25 7.33 6.43
CA TYR A 188 5.53 8.16 5.24
C TYR A 188 6.76 9.04 5.44
N SER A 189 7.62 8.71 6.42
CA SER A 189 8.65 9.61 6.93
C SER A 189 10.01 9.44 6.28
N ASP A 190 10.22 8.41 5.46
CA ASP A 190 11.51 8.10 4.85
C ASP A 190 11.35 7.46 3.47
N ASP A 191 12.38 7.55 2.64
CA ASP A 191 12.46 6.87 1.33
C ASP A 191 12.93 5.42 1.46
N LEU A 192 13.62 5.08 2.56
CA LEU A 192 14.18 3.75 2.82
C LEU A 192 13.52 3.06 4.02
N PRO A 193 13.54 1.72 4.07
CA PRO A 193 13.12 1.00 5.27
C PRO A 193 14.00 1.35 6.46
N PHE A 194 13.44 1.34 7.64
CA PHE A 194 14.18 1.55 8.89
C PHE A 194 13.62 0.72 10.04
N TRP A 195 14.48 0.46 11.04
CA TRP A 195 14.05 -0.15 12.27
C TRP A 195 13.48 0.91 13.20
N SER A 196 12.24 0.73 13.62
CA SER A 196 11.57 1.68 14.51
C SER A 196 12.30 1.80 15.84
N LYS A 197 12.63 3.03 16.24
CA LYS A 197 13.15 3.38 17.57
C LYS A 197 12.02 3.59 18.59
N MET A 198 10.77 3.59 18.12
CA MET A 198 9.58 3.92 18.91
C MET A 198 8.86 2.69 19.48
N THR A 199 9.30 1.49 19.12
CA THR A 199 8.67 0.23 19.51
C THR A 199 9.52 -0.54 20.53
N LYS A 200 8.86 -1.26 21.45
CA LYS A 200 9.56 -2.05 22.48
C LYS A 200 10.34 -3.27 21.92
N LYS A 201 9.96 -3.73 20.75
CA LYS A 201 10.59 -4.85 20.04
C LYS A 201 11.10 -4.35 18.70
N PRO A 202 12.17 -4.94 18.15
CA PRO A 202 12.62 -4.62 16.79
C PRO A 202 11.50 -4.76 15.78
N HIS A 203 11.12 -3.68 15.13
CA HIS A 203 10.04 -3.63 14.17
C HIS A 203 10.49 -2.90 12.91
N LEU A 204 10.39 -3.58 11.76
CA LEU A 204 10.79 -3.01 10.49
C LEU A 204 9.66 -2.19 9.89
N ILE A 205 9.94 -0.94 9.61
CA ILE A 205 9.07 -0.05 8.83
C ILE A 205 9.56 -0.02 7.39
N ILE A 206 8.65 -0.21 6.45
CA ILE A 206 8.88 0.08 5.03
C ILE A 206 7.92 1.21 4.69
N PRO A 207 8.39 2.45 4.58
CA PRO A 207 7.49 3.59 4.33
C PRO A 207 6.68 3.42 3.05
N TYR A 208 5.46 3.94 3.06
CA TYR A 208 4.57 4.02 1.91
C TYR A 208 4.64 5.42 1.29
N THR A 209 3.82 5.71 0.29
CA THR A 209 3.82 6.99 -0.41
C THR A 209 2.41 7.54 -0.59
N LEU A 210 2.28 8.88 -0.50
CA LEU A 210 1.06 9.63 -0.79
C LEU A 210 1.22 10.60 -1.96
N ASP A 211 2.43 10.81 -2.47
CA ASP A 211 2.73 11.72 -3.58
C ASP A 211 2.78 10.98 -4.94
N THR A 212 3.53 9.89 -5.06
CA THR A 212 3.54 8.98 -6.21
C THR A 212 2.36 7.99 -6.16
N ASN A 213 1.17 8.52 -5.88
CA ASN A 213 -0.04 7.77 -5.57
C ASN A 213 -1.22 8.29 -6.38
N ASP A 214 -1.97 7.39 -7.01
CA ASP A 214 -3.11 7.72 -7.86
C ASP A 214 -4.29 8.34 -7.10
N MET A 215 -4.32 8.22 -5.75
CA MET A 215 -5.32 8.90 -4.92
C MET A 215 -5.39 10.40 -5.19
N ARG A 216 -4.29 10.99 -5.63
CA ARG A 216 -4.21 12.42 -5.95
C ARG A 216 -5.03 12.84 -7.16
N PHE A 217 -5.55 11.91 -7.96
CA PHE A 217 -6.61 12.23 -8.94
C PHE A 217 -7.92 12.68 -8.29
N LEU A 218 -8.12 12.32 -7.01
CA LEU A 218 -9.37 12.56 -6.28
C LEU A 218 -9.20 13.56 -5.12
N THR A 219 -8.05 14.22 -5.05
CA THR A 219 -7.75 15.24 -4.04
C THR A 219 -7.66 16.61 -4.67
N PRO A 220 -8.02 17.70 -3.93
CA PRO A 220 -7.76 19.07 -4.38
C PRO A 220 -6.26 19.23 -4.72
N GLN A 221 -5.96 19.99 -5.79
CA GLN A 221 -4.60 20.22 -6.27
C GLN A 221 -3.81 18.96 -6.65
N GLY A 222 -4.51 17.88 -6.97
CA GLY A 222 -3.92 16.64 -7.43
C GLY A 222 -3.72 16.57 -8.95
N PHE A 223 -3.72 15.35 -9.49
CA PHE A 223 -3.54 15.15 -10.92
C PHE A 223 -4.85 15.36 -11.68
N HIS A 224 -4.84 16.22 -12.71
CA HIS A 224 -6.03 16.51 -13.50
C HIS A 224 -6.20 15.59 -14.71
N ASN A 225 -5.11 15.04 -15.22
CA ASN A 225 -5.11 14.15 -16.38
C ASN A 225 -3.97 13.12 -16.31
N SER A 226 -3.94 12.20 -17.28
CA SER A 226 -2.93 11.13 -17.33
C SER A 226 -1.50 11.64 -17.50
N GLU A 227 -1.29 12.73 -18.24
CA GLU A 227 0.06 13.28 -18.45
C GLU A 227 0.65 13.85 -17.15
N HIS A 228 -0.17 14.49 -16.30
CA HIS A 228 0.32 14.98 -15.00
C HIS A 228 0.82 13.85 -14.13
N PHE A 229 0.10 12.73 -14.05
CA PHE A 229 0.53 11.58 -13.25
C PHE A 229 1.76 10.90 -13.87
N PHE A 230 1.75 10.69 -15.18
CA PHE A 230 2.90 10.11 -15.88
C PHE A 230 4.17 10.95 -15.67
N ASN A 231 4.09 12.26 -15.89
CA ASN A 231 5.25 13.15 -15.74
C ASN A 231 5.75 13.19 -14.29
N TYR A 232 4.83 13.23 -13.31
CA TYR A 232 5.23 13.20 -11.90
C TYR A 232 5.95 11.90 -11.54
N LEU A 233 5.43 10.75 -11.97
CA LEU A 233 6.10 9.47 -11.75
C LEU A 233 7.45 9.40 -12.46
N LYS A 234 7.53 9.92 -13.70
CA LYS A 234 8.77 9.96 -14.46
C LYS A 234 9.82 10.82 -13.79
N ASP A 235 9.47 12.03 -13.39
CA ASP A 235 10.39 12.96 -12.73
C ASP A 235 10.88 12.40 -11.39
N SER A 236 9.99 11.77 -10.61
CA SER A 236 10.35 11.08 -9.36
C SER A 236 11.32 9.92 -9.63
N PHE A 237 11.06 9.14 -10.66
CA PHE A 237 11.93 8.04 -11.06
C PHE A 237 13.31 8.56 -11.51
N ASP A 238 13.35 9.56 -12.36
CA ASP A 238 14.59 10.10 -12.91
C ASP A 238 15.47 10.69 -11.80
N CYS A 239 14.89 11.38 -10.82
CA CYS A 239 15.57 11.88 -9.65
C CYS A 239 16.21 10.73 -8.84
N LEU A 240 15.42 9.73 -8.44
CA LEU A 240 15.93 8.59 -7.67
C LEU A 240 16.93 7.73 -8.47
N TYR A 241 16.75 7.66 -9.79
CA TYR A 241 17.68 6.97 -10.68
C TYR A 241 19.03 7.68 -10.77
N GLU A 242 19.05 9.01 -10.76
CA GLU A 242 20.27 9.80 -10.66
C GLU A 242 20.93 9.64 -9.29
N GLU A 243 20.18 9.82 -8.21
CA GLU A 243 20.67 9.70 -6.83
C GLU A 243 21.19 8.29 -6.45
N ARG A 244 20.87 7.24 -7.23
CA ARG A 244 21.36 5.87 -6.96
C ARG A 244 22.90 5.75 -6.96
N HIS A 245 23.60 6.71 -7.50
CA HIS A 245 25.07 6.78 -7.45
C HIS A 245 25.59 7.11 -6.05
N GLU A 246 24.78 7.78 -5.22
CA GLU A 246 25.12 8.13 -3.85
C GLU A 246 24.79 6.99 -2.87
N GLY A 247 23.78 6.19 -3.18
CA GLY A 247 23.33 5.06 -2.35
C GLY A 247 22.10 4.36 -2.93
N SER A 248 21.77 3.20 -2.38
CA SER A 248 20.60 2.46 -2.84
C SER A 248 19.29 3.20 -2.51
N LYS A 249 18.34 3.18 -3.44
CA LYS A 249 17.04 3.88 -3.37
C LYS A 249 15.87 2.92 -3.55
N ILE A 250 14.67 3.37 -3.15
CA ILE A 250 13.39 2.71 -3.46
C ILE A 250 12.46 3.75 -4.08
N MET A 251 11.79 3.37 -5.15
CA MET A 251 10.62 4.08 -5.64
C MET A 251 9.36 3.28 -5.29
N ASN A 252 8.46 3.88 -4.52
CA ASN A 252 7.15 3.34 -4.21
C ASN A 252 6.09 4.00 -5.11
N ILE A 253 5.13 3.22 -5.62
CA ILE A 253 4.00 3.72 -6.41
C ILE A 253 2.70 3.17 -5.81
N GLY A 254 1.80 4.05 -5.39
CA GLY A 254 0.50 3.68 -4.84
C GLY A 254 -0.60 3.72 -5.89
N LEU A 255 -1.37 2.64 -5.98
CA LEU A 255 -2.45 2.46 -6.95
C LEU A 255 -3.72 1.96 -6.26
N HIS A 256 -4.90 2.34 -6.78
CA HIS A 256 -6.20 1.87 -6.30
C HIS A 256 -7.00 1.29 -7.47
N CYS A 257 -7.65 0.15 -7.25
CA CYS A 257 -8.38 -0.56 -8.31
C CYS A 257 -9.40 0.35 -9.01
N ARG A 258 -10.18 1.13 -8.24
CA ARG A 258 -11.21 2.04 -8.76
C ARG A 258 -10.66 3.33 -9.37
N ILE A 259 -9.42 3.74 -9.03
CA ILE A 259 -8.85 5.03 -9.45
C ILE A 259 -8.04 4.87 -10.73
N ILE A 260 -6.87 4.23 -10.65
CA ILE A 260 -6.01 4.03 -11.83
C ILE A 260 -6.62 3.06 -12.85
N GLY A 261 -7.54 2.20 -12.39
CA GLY A 261 -8.26 1.28 -13.28
C GLY A 261 -9.18 1.96 -14.30
N LYS A 262 -9.50 3.26 -14.16
CA LYS A 262 -10.25 4.02 -15.19
C LYS A 262 -9.41 4.17 -16.47
N PRO A 263 -9.98 3.97 -17.68
CA PRO A 263 -9.20 3.90 -18.93
C PRO A 263 -8.26 5.07 -19.15
N GLY A 264 -8.71 6.30 -18.93
CA GLY A 264 -7.90 7.50 -19.14
C GLY A 264 -6.71 7.57 -18.19
N ARG A 265 -6.90 7.23 -16.90
CA ARG A 265 -5.83 7.20 -15.89
C ARG A 265 -4.88 6.02 -16.09
N PHE A 266 -5.42 4.87 -16.46
CA PHE A 266 -4.65 3.66 -16.73
C PHE A 266 -3.58 3.84 -17.82
N LEU A 267 -3.84 4.71 -18.79
CA LEU A 267 -2.86 5.03 -19.83
C LEU A 267 -1.56 5.61 -19.24
N ALA A 268 -1.65 6.42 -18.20
CA ALA A 268 -0.47 6.94 -17.50
C ALA A 268 0.35 5.82 -16.88
N LEU A 269 -0.30 4.90 -16.17
CA LEU A 269 0.37 3.73 -15.57
C LEU A 269 1.07 2.90 -16.63
N LYS A 270 0.38 2.61 -17.74
CA LYS A 270 0.96 1.83 -18.84
C LYS A 270 2.20 2.51 -19.43
N LYS A 271 2.10 3.81 -19.73
CA LYS A 271 3.24 4.60 -20.25
C LYS A 271 4.43 4.58 -19.27
N PHE A 272 4.15 4.72 -17.98
CA PHE A 272 5.20 4.73 -16.96
C PHE A 272 5.88 3.36 -16.81
N VAL A 273 5.12 2.28 -16.79
CA VAL A 273 5.66 0.91 -16.75
C VAL A 273 6.53 0.65 -18.00
N ASP A 274 6.05 1.03 -19.20
CA ASP A 274 6.81 0.88 -20.43
C ASP A 274 8.11 1.72 -20.39
N TYR A 275 8.08 2.93 -19.80
CA TYR A 275 9.24 3.78 -19.64
C TYR A 275 10.31 3.14 -18.74
N ILE A 276 9.94 2.73 -17.51
CA ILE A 276 10.91 2.20 -16.56
C ILE A 276 11.44 0.82 -16.96
N GLN A 277 10.72 0.04 -17.74
CA GLN A 277 11.23 -1.24 -18.27
C GLN A 277 12.33 -1.08 -19.32
N SER A 278 12.57 0.13 -19.83
CA SER A 278 13.74 0.40 -20.71
C SER A 278 15.07 0.42 -19.94
N PHE A 279 15.05 0.43 -18.60
CA PHE A 279 16.23 0.41 -17.74
C PHE A 279 16.50 -1.01 -17.25
N SER A 280 17.71 -1.53 -17.44
CA SER A 280 18.05 -2.94 -17.17
C SER A 280 18.55 -3.21 -15.74
N ASP A 281 18.90 -2.14 -15.00
CA ASP A 281 19.53 -2.21 -13.67
C ASP A 281 18.58 -1.97 -12.50
N LEU A 282 17.26 -2.10 -12.73
CA LEU A 282 16.23 -1.99 -11.73
C LEU A 282 15.90 -3.33 -11.06
N TRP A 283 15.49 -3.26 -9.81
CA TRP A 283 14.90 -4.39 -9.11
C TRP A 283 13.40 -4.20 -8.91
N PHE A 284 12.59 -4.78 -9.79
CA PHE A 284 11.14 -4.87 -9.59
C PHE A 284 10.84 -5.92 -8.52
N THR A 285 10.14 -5.52 -7.47
CA THR A 285 9.96 -6.39 -6.31
C THR A 285 8.66 -6.08 -5.55
N THR A 286 8.31 -6.96 -4.63
CA THR A 286 7.25 -6.78 -3.64
C THR A 286 7.80 -6.21 -2.34
N ARG A 287 6.93 -5.72 -1.45
CA ARG A 287 7.34 -5.21 -0.14
C ARG A 287 7.94 -6.30 0.75
N ILE A 288 7.42 -7.52 0.68
CA ILE A 288 8.03 -8.66 1.40
C ILE A 288 9.43 -8.99 0.85
N GLY A 289 9.65 -8.80 -0.44
CA GLY A 289 10.98 -8.91 -1.03
C GLY A 289 11.95 -7.91 -0.42
N ILE A 290 11.53 -6.63 -0.31
CA ILE A 290 12.29 -5.57 0.37
C ILE A 290 12.53 -5.95 1.82
N ALA A 291 11.50 -6.36 2.59
CA ALA A 291 11.63 -6.71 3.99
C ALA A 291 12.65 -7.84 4.22
N ARG A 292 12.56 -8.91 3.43
CA ARG A 292 13.49 -10.05 3.53
C ARG A 292 14.92 -9.65 3.22
N HIS A 293 15.11 -8.85 2.17
CA HIS A 293 16.44 -8.38 1.80
C HIS A 293 17.02 -7.45 2.87
N TRP A 294 16.24 -6.46 3.32
CA TRP A 294 16.66 -5.50 4.35
C TRP A 294 17.07 -6.20 5.65
N ARG A 295 16.25 -7.12 6.14
CA ARG A 295 16.54 -7.91 7.35
C ARG A 295 17.82 -8.73 7.23
N LYS A 296 18.22 -9.09 6.02
CA LYS A 296 19.46 -9.84 5.76
C LYS A 296 20.70 -8.94 5.72
N VAL A 297 20.61 -7.77 5.08
CA VAL A 297 21.78 -6.91 4.83
C VAL A 297 21.97 -5.84 5.88
N LEU A 298 20.89 -5.39 6.51
CA LEU A 298 20.87 -4.41 7.59
C LEU A 298 19.97 -4.92 8.74
N PRO A 299 20.39 -6.02 9.42
CA PRO A 299 19.64 -6.56 10.54
C PRO A 299 19.58 -5.54 11.68
N HIS A 300 18.54 -5.64 12.51
CA HIS A 300 18.48 -4.84 13.73
C HIS A 300 19.68 -5.17 14.62
N GLU A 301 20.43 -4.15 15.02
CA GLU A 301 21.50 -4.30 16.01
C GLU A 301 20.91 -4.75 17.35
N LYS A 302 21.57 -5.75 17.97
CA LYS A 302 21.13 -6.34 19.23
C LYS A 302 21.42 -5.45 20.43
#